data_29cf37825694cf7839059879a019d560
#
_entry.id   29cf37825694cf7839059879a019d560
#
_cell.length_a   1.000
_cell.length_b   1.000
_cell.length_c   1.000
_cell.angle_alpha   90.00
_cell.angle_beta   90.00
_cell.angle_gamma   90.00
#
_symmetry.space_group_name_H-M   'P 1'
#
loop_
_entity.id
_entity.type
_entity.pdbx_description
1 polymer ?
#
loop_
_entity_poly.entity_id
_entity_poly.type
_entity_poly.pdbx_seq_one_letter_code
_entity_poly.pdbx_strand_id
1 'polypeptide(L)'
;FATIFLVNLVDAGFSVKDTFSYQKDITPVEEVTFLKNNPAYSDHLFNDYMYGAFLILNDIPVFIDARCDSYIRFGILQKYADIKALKEDPQNVFDGLDVRNLLIGDGALKKYIDINPRWKLVYEGPTACIYTRNDT
;
A
#
# COMPACT_ATOMS: atom_id res chain seq x y z
N PHE A 1 -37.18 -11.71 0.60
CA PHE A 1 -36.48 -10.51 0.05
C PHE A 1 -35.00 -10.80 -0.26
N ALA A 2 -34.24 -11.45 0.62
CA ALA A 2 -32.85 -11.81 0.38
C ALA A 2 -32.67 -12.84 -0.75
N THR A 3 -33.60 -13.77 -0.90
CA THR A 3 -33.57 -14.83 -1.93
C THR A 3 -33.81 -14.27 -3.33
N ILE A 4 -34.69 -13.27 -3.48
CA ILE A 4 -34.98 -12.61 -4.77
C ILE A 4 -33.78 -11.76 -5.21
N PHE A 5 -33.06 -11.14 -4.28
CA PHE A 5 -31.87 -10.35 -4.57
C PHE A 5 -30.70 -11.23 -5.06
N LEU A 6 -30.54 -12.41 -4.48
CA LEU A 6 -29.52 -13.40 -4.88
C LEU A 6 -29.80 -13.98 -6.29
N VAL A 7 -31.09 -14.27 -6.62
CA VAL A 7 -31.47 -14.79 -7.91
C VAL A 7 -31.23 -13.75 -9.02
N ASN A 8 -31.53 -12.48 -8.78
CA ASN A 8 -31.26 -11.41 -9.73
C ASN A 8 -29.78 -11.13 -9.97
N LEU A 9 -28.93 -11.37 -8.98
CA LEU A 9 -27.47 -11.27 -9.12
C LEU A 9 -26.87 -12.40 -9.97
N VAL A 10 -27.46 -13.59 -9.88
CA VAL A 10 -27.03 -14.76 -10.68
C VAL A 10 -27.49 -14.61 -12.13
N ASP A 11 -28.71 -14.10 -12.40
CA ASP A 11 -29.24 -13.85 -13.75
C ASP A 11 -28.51 -12.69 -14.46
N ALA A 12 -27.87 -11.76 -13.73
CA ALA A 12 -27.07 -10.70 -14.30
C ALA A 12 -25.65 -11.14 -14.69
N GLY A 13 -25.29 -12.42 -14.52
CA GLY A 13 -23.98 -12.96 -14.84
C GLY A 13 -22.85 -12.42 -13.93
N PHE A 14 -23.23 -11.82 -12.80
CA PHE A 14 -22.27 -11.31 -11.83
C PHE A 14 -21.78 -12.48 -10.94
N SER A 15 -20.62 -13.03 -11.28
CA SER A 15 -19.97 -14.04 -10.47
C SER A 15 -19.21 -13.37 -9.31
N VAL A 16 -19.40 -13.84 -8.10
CA VAL A 16 -18.59 -13.43 -6.94
C VAL A 16 -17.10 -13.66 -7.21
N LYS A 17 -16.75 -14.65 -8.02
CA LYS A 17 -15.38 -14.92 -8.47
C LYS A 17 -14.81 -13.78 -9.31
N ASP A 18 -15.60 -13.16 -10.17
CA ASP A 18 -15.13 -12.07 -11.05
C ASP A 18 -14.91 -10.78 -10.26
N THR A 19 -15.69 -10.53 -9.20
CA THR A 19 -15.49 -9.41 -8.30
C THR A 19 -14.20 -9.56 -7.50
N PHE A 20 -13.86 -10.76 -7.05
CA PHE A 20 -12.59 -11.03 -6.37
C PHE A 20 -11.39 -11.05 -7.32
N SER A 21 -11.55 -11.51 -8.56
CA SER A 21 -10.47 -11.48 -9.55
C SER A 21 -10.12 -10.07 -10.00
N TYR A 22 -11.09 -9.19 -10.12
CA TYR A 22 -10.85 -7.78 -10.48
C TYR A 22 -10.05 -7.01 -9.40
N GLN A 23 -10.19 -7.38 -8.13
CA GLN A 23 -9.41 -6.78 -7.04
C GLN A 23 -8.01 -7.40 -6.88
N LYS A 24 -7.74 -8.54 -7.48
CA LYS A 24 -6.47 -9.25 -7.35
C LYS A 24 -5.30 -8.45 -7.92
N ASP A 25 -5.53 -7.68 -8.99
CA ASP A 25 -4.49 -6.89 -9.64
C ASP A 25 -4.08 -5.63 -8.87
N ILE A 26 -4.88 -5.22 -7.87
CA ILE A 26 -4.62 -4.03 -7.05
C ILE A 26 -4.40 -4.35 -5.57
N THR A 27 -4.52 -5.62 -5.18
CA THR A 27 -4.38 -6.06 -3.79
C THR A 27 -3.02 -6.74 -3.62
N PRO A 28 -2.15 -6.26 -2.73
CA PRO A 28 -0.78 -6.74 -2.58
C PRO A 28 -0.72 -8.05 -1.75
N VAL A 29 -1.32 -9.13 -2.25
CA VAL A 29 -1.45 -10.40 -1.53
C VAL A 29 -0.10 -11.06 -1.27
N GLU A 30 0.75 -11.13 -2.31
CA GLU A 30 2.07 -11.77 -2.21
C GLU A 30 3.02 -10.93 -1.37
N GLU A 31 2.97 -9.61 -1.53
CA GLU A 31 3.75 -8.64 -0.78
C GLU A 31 3.41 -8.70 0.72
N VAL A 32 2.12 -8.78 1.06
CA VAL A 32 1.67 -8.92 2.45
C VAL A 32 2.08 -10.27 3.02
N THR A 33 2.03 -11.34 2.24
CA THR A 33 2.55 -12.65 2.65
C THR A 33 4.04 -12.57 2.96
N PHE A 34 4.81 -11.88 2.13
CA PHE A 34 6.23 -11.63 2.40
C PHE A 34 6.45 -10.85 3.70
N LEU A 35 5.69 -9.79 3.94
CA LEU A 35 5.78 -8.99 5.18
C LEU A 35 5.43 -9.81 6.42
N LYS A 36 4.42 -10.68 6.36
CA LYS A 36 4.06 -11.57 7.47
C LYS A 36 5.16 -12.58 7.80
N ASN A 37 5.87 -13.06 6.79
CA ASN A 37 7.01 -13.97 6.96
C ASN A 37 8.31 -13.25 7.37
N ASN A 38 8.36 -11.93 7.19
CA ASN A 38 9.52 -11.10 7.49
C ASN A 38 9.09 -9.83 8.25
N PRO A 39 8.67 -9.93 9.53
CA PRO A 39 8.04 -8.84 10.26
C PRO A 39 8.90 -7.58 10.41
N ALA A 40 10.21 -7.70 10.32
CA ALA A 40 11.13 -6.56 10.40
C ALA A 40 10.86 -5.52 9.28
N TYR A 41 10.36 -5.95 8.13
CA TYR A 41 10.01 -5.04 7.01
C TYR A 41 8.63 -4.39 7.16
N SER A 42 7.87 -4.75 8.19
CA SER A 42 6.60 -4.10 8.55
C SER A 42 6.78 -2.96 9.56
N ASP A 43 7.98 -2.83 10.14
CA ASP A 43 8.28 -1.79 11.13
C ASP A 43 8.48 -0.44 10.44
N HIS A 44 7.85 0.62 10.97
CA HIS A 44 7.90 1.97 10.41
C HIS A 44 7.64 1.99 8.89
N LEU A 45 6.56 1.29 8.47
CA LEU A 45 6.21 1.08 7.08
C LEU A 45 5.46 2.29 6.51
N PHE A 46 5.94 2.84 5.40
CA PHE A 46 5.16 3.71 4.53
C PHE A 46 4.50 2.87 3.43
N ASN A 47 3.20 3.00 3.25
CA ASN A 47 2.45 2.25 2.24
C ASN A 47 1.66 3.16 1.31
N ASP A 48 1.44 2.70 0.09
CA ASP A 48 0.49 3.34 -0.81
C ASP A 48 -0.94 3.25 -0.25
N TYR A 49 -1.71 4.33 -0.45
CA TYR A 49 -3.07 4.51 0.05
C TYR A 49 -3.99 3.32 -0.23
N MET A 50 -3.91 2.77 -1.45
CA MET A 50 -4.76 1.67 -1.90
C MET A 50 -4.53 0.36 -1.14
N TYR A 51 -3.35 0.19 -0.53
CA TYR A 51 -2.97 -1.04 0.16
C TYR A 51 -3.35 -1.04 1.64
N GLY A 52 -3.65 0.13 2.20
CA GLY A 52 -3.85 0.30 3.65
C GLY A 52 -4.92 -0.58 4.24
N ALA A 53 -6.08 -0.70 3.60
CA ALA A 53 -7.17 -1.55 4.09
C ALA A 53 -6.76 -3.04 4.16
N PHE A 54 -6.04 -3.52 3.17
CA PHE A 54 -5.58 -4.92 3.14
C PHE A 54 -4.48 -5.19 4.17
N LEU A 55 -3.59 -4.23 4.41
CA LEU A 55 -2.61 -4.30 5.48
C LEU A 55 -3.26 -4.41 6.86
N ILE A 56 -4.28 -3.58 7.14
CA ILE A 56 -5.04 -3.62 8.40
C ILE A 56 -5.70 -4.97 8.61
N LEU A 57 -6.33 -5.55 7.58
CA LEU A 57 -6.95 -6.87 7.64
C LEU A 57 -5.94 -7.99 7.95
N ASN A 58 -4.65 -7.75 7.74
CA ASN A 58 -3.56 -8.67 8.01
C ASN A 58 -2.71 -8.27 9.24
N ASP A 59 -3.24 -7.40 10.10
CA ASP A 59 -2.60 -6.93 11.34
C ASP A 59 -1.24 -6.24 11.11
N ILE A 60 -1.05 -5.61 9.95
CA ILE A 60 0.15 -4.84 9.64
C ILE A 60 -0.14 -3.35 9.87
N PRO A 61 0.68 -2.64 10.65
CA PRO A 61 0.54 -1.20 10.85
C PRO A 61 0.65 -0.43 9.53
N VAL A 62 -0.15 0.61 9.38
CA VAL A 62 -0.22 1.43 8.15
C VAL A 62 0.20 2.86 8.40
N PHE A 63 0.79 3.50 7.39
CA PHE A 63 0.98 4.94 7.33
C PHE A 63 -0.34 5.64 6.96
N ILE A 64 -1.06 5.10 5.98
CA ILE A 64 -2.31 5.65 5.46
C ILE A 64 -3.25 4.53 4.97
N ASP A 65 -4.55 4.75 5.11
CA ASP A 65 -5.61 3.88 4.60
C ASP A 65 -6.84 4.67 4.13
N ALA A 66 -7.90 3.98 3.72
CA ALA A 66 -9.11 4.59 3.17
C ALA A 66 -9.99 5.36 4.19
N ARG A 67 -9.61 5.46 5.46
CA ARG A 67 -10.32 6.25 6.48
C ARG A 67 -9.98 7.74 6.35
N CYS A 68 -10.36 8.34 5.22
CA CYS A 68 -9.96 9.67 4.79
C CYS A 68 -10.15 10.78 5.85
N ASP A 69 -11.25 10.78 6.57
CA ASP A 69 -11.62 11.89 7.48
C ASP A 69 -10.56 12.16 8.56
N SER A 70 -10.00 11.10 9.14
CA SER A 70 -8.96 11.22 10.16
C SER A 70 -7.67 11.79 9.56
N TYR A 71 -7.30 11.36 8.36
CA TYR A 71 -6.05 11.78 7.71
C TYR A 71 -6.11 13.18 7.13
N ILE A 72 -7.30 13.62 6.64
CA ILE A 72 -7.52 15.00 6.20
C ILE A 72 -7.33 15.98 7.37
N ARG A 73 -7.93 15.67 8.51
CA ARG A 73 -7.89 16.52 9.70
C ARG A 73 -6.47 16.79 10.21
N PHE A 74 -5.56 15.84 10.06
CA PHE A 74 -4.17 15.94 10.50
C PHE A 74 -3.18 16.26 9.38
N GLY A 75 -3.66 16.55 8.16
CA GLY A 75 -2.81 16.88 7.01
C GLY A 75 -2.01 15.70 6.44
N ILE A 76 -2.25 14.48 6.91
CA ILE A 76 -1.50 13.28 6.50
C ILE A 76 -1.78 12.94 5.04
N LEU A 77 -3.03 13.08 4.59
CA LEU A 77 -3.41 12.82 3.21
C LEU A 77 -2.71 13.78 2.23
N GLN A 78 -2.63 15.07 2.59
CA GLN A 78 -1.91 16.05 1.79
C GLN A 78 -0.42 15.74 1.74
N LYS A 79 0.17 15.39 2.88
CA LYS A 79 1.57 14.98 2.97
C LYS A 79 1.87 13.75 2.11
N TYR A 80 1.00 12.75 2.15
CA TYR A 80 1.09 11.58 1.28
C TYR A 80 1.06 11.97 -0.20
N ALA A 81 0.10 12.81 -0.60
CA ALA A 81 -0.03 13.26 -1.99
C ALA A 81 1.20 14.03 -2.46
N ASP A 82 1.77 14.88 -1.61
CA ASP A 82 2.96 15.68 -1.92
C ASP A 82 4.21 14.80 -2.06
N ILE A 83 4.36 13.78 -1.22
CA ILE A 83 5.42 12.76 -1.35
C ILE A 83 5.28 11.99 -2.67
N LYS A 84 4.08 11.49 -2.99
CA LYS A 84 3.82 10.72 -4.22
C LYS A 84 4.04 11.55 -5.48
N ALA A 85 3.78 12.84 -5.43
CA ALA A 85 3.97 13.78 -6.54
C ALA A 85 5.39 14.38 -6.60
N LEU A 86 6.28 14.03 -5.68
CA LEU A 86 7.64 14.60 -5.54
C LEU A 86 7.65 16.13 -5.39
N LYS A 87 6.63 16.72 -4.76
CA LYS A 87 6.57 18.15 -4.47
C LYS A 87 7.53 18.56 -3.37
N GLU A 88 7.82 17.61 -2.47
CA GLU A 88 8.87 17.71 -1.45
C GLU A 88 9.89 16.61 -1.70
N ASP A 89 11.10 16.76 -1.19
CA ASP A 89 12.07 15.66 -1.22
C ASP A 89 11.57 14.52 -0.32
N PRO A 90 11.21 13.36 -0.90
CA PRO A 90 10.69 12.24 -0.13
C PRO A 90 11.64 11.79 0.98
N GLN A 91 12.95 11.86 0.75
CA GLN A 91 13.94 11.43 1.73
C GLN A 91 13.88 12.27 3.01
N ASN A 92 13.76 13.59 2.89
CA ASN A 92 13.65 14.47 4.06
C ASN A 92 12.38 14.18 4.87
N VAL A 93 11.28 13.88 4.19
CA VAL A 93 10.01 13.54 4.84
C VAL A 93 10.11 12.20 5.54
N PHE A 94 10.69 11.20 4.88
CA PHE A 94 10.89 9.87 5.47
C PHE A 94 11.83 9.90 6.67
N ASP A 95 12.88 10.70 6.63
CA ASP A 95 13.79 10.89 7.77
C ASP A 95 13.05 11.55 8.95
N GLY A 96 12.25 12.57 8.69
CA GLY A 96 11.46 13.27 9.73
C GLY A 96 10.36 12.41 10.37
N LEU A 97 9.85 11.41 9.67
CA LEU A 97 8.82 10.48 10.13
C LEU A 97 9.38 9.13 10.59
N ASP A 98 10.69 8.96 10.59
CA ASP A 98 11.37 7.69 10.88
C ASP A 98 10.84 6.51 10.05
N VAL A 99 10.53 6.74 8.78
CA VAL A 99 10.14 5.68 7.85
C VAL A 99 11.35 4.82 7.53
N ARG A 100 11.22 3.52 7.71
CA ARG A 100 12.31 2.54 7.53
C ARG A 100 12.05 1.57 6.40
N ASN A 101 10.79 1.34 6.09
CA ASN A 101 10.36 0.40 5.06
C ASN A 101 9.28 1.02 4.19
N LEU A 102 9.21 0.61 2.92
CA LEU A 102 8.24 1.09 1.94
C LEU A 102 7.52 -0.09 1.30
N LEU A 103 6.20 0.05 1.14
CA LEU A 103 5.37 -0.80 0.27
C LEU A 103 4.70 0.11 -0.75
N ILE A 104 5.25 0.19 -1.94
CA ILE A 104 4.83 1.13 -2.98
C ILE A 104 4.68 0.46 -4.34
N GLY A 105 3.63 0.87 -5.06
CA GLY A 105 3.40 0.49 -6.45
C GLY A 105 4.12 1.39 -7.44
N ASP A 106 3.89 1.15 -8.71
CA ASP A 106 4.48 1.94 -9.79
C ASP A 106 4.09 3.43 -9.72
N GLY A 107 5.03 4.29 -10.07
CA GLY A 107 4.84 5.73 -10.09
C GLY A 107 6.11 6.54 -9.92
N ALA A 108 5.94 7.86 -9.77
CA ALA A 108 7.07 8.78 -9.65
C ALA A 108 7.92 8.50 -8.40
N LEU A 109 7.28 8.21 -7.28
CA LEU A 109 7.98 7.87 -6.04
C LEU A 109 8.84 6.61 -6.20
N LYS A 110 8.31 5.55 -6.81
CA LYS A 110 9.08 4.32 -7.05
C LYS A 110 10.32 4.61 -7.87
N LYS A 111 10.20 5.38 -8.96
CA LYS A 111 11.35 5.77 -9.80
C LYS A 111 12.41 6.54 -9.02
N TYR A 112 12.00 7.42 -8.12
CA TYR A 112 12.90 8.13 -7.23
C TYR A 112 13.63 7.17 -6.27
N ILE A 113 12.91 6.22 -5.69
CA ILE A 113 13.47 5.23 -4.75
C ILE A 113 14.44 4.27 -5.45
N ASP A 114 14.11 3.81 -6.66
CA ASP A 114 14.94 2.86 -7.42
C ASP A 114 16.36 3.39 -7.70
N ILE A 115 16.53 4.70 -7.81
CA ILE A 115 17.84 5.33 -8.05
C ILE A 115 18.49 5.89 -6.77
N ASN A 116 17.80 5.84 -5.63
CA ASN A 116 18.30 6.37 -4.37
C ASN A 116 19.09 5.31 -3.60
N PRO A 117 20.42 5.47 -3.40
CA PRO A 117 21.26 4.46 -2.74
C PRO A 117 20.91 4.22 -1.26
N ARG A 118 20.10 5.09 -0.65
CA ARG A 118 19.61 4.92 0.73
C ARG A 118 18.51 3.87 0.87
N TRP A 119 18.00 3.34 -0.25
CA TRP A 119 16.96 2.34 -0.26
C TRP A 119 17.40 1.08 -0.99
N LYS A 120 17.05 -0.07 -0.43
CA LYS A 120 17.34 -1.39 -0.99
C LYS A 120 16.01 -2.09 -1.29
N LEU A 121 15.84 -2.56 -2.52
CA LEU A 121 14.75 -3.44 -2.89
C LEU A 121 14.93 -4.80 -2.19
N VAL A 122 13.94 -5.23 -1.42
CA VAL A 122 13.94 -6.51 -0.70
C VAL A 122 12.93 -7.51 -1.25
N TYR A 123 11.89 -7.02 -1.90
CA TYR A 123 10.89 -7.87 -2.56
C TYR A 123 10.23 -7.12 -3.71
N GLU A 124 10.10 -7.78 -4.84
CA GLU A 124 9.36 -7.31 -6.01
C GLU A 124 8.19 -8.26 -6.27
N GLY A 125 6.99 -7.80 -5.97
CA GLY A 125 5.77 -8.57 -6.17
C GLY A 125 5.00 -8.12 -7.42
N PRO A 126 3.90 -8.81 -7.75
CA PRO A 126 3.09 -8.48 -8.91
C PRO A 126 2.33 -7.15 -8.80
N THR A 127 2.08 -6.69 -7.58
CA THR A 127 1.29 -5.46 -7.31
C THR A 127 2.16 -4.31 -6.84
N ALA A 128 3.17 -4.59 -6.03
CA ALA A 128 4.01 -3.56 -5.39
C ALA A 128 5.42 -4.07 -5.13
N CYS A 129 6.29 -3.13 -4.76
CA CYS A 129 7.65 -3.42 -4.33
C CYS A 129 7.84 -3.05 -2.86
N ILE A 130 8.68 -3.81 -2.17
CA ILE A 130 9.07 -3.55 -0.78
C ILE A 130 10.54 -3.13 -0.76
N TYR A 131 10.77 -1.99 -0.13
CA TYR A 131 12.11 -1.44 0.07
C TYR A 131 12.40 -1.31 1.56
N THR A 132 13.64 -1.45 1.93
CA THR A 132 14.14 -1.15 3.28
C THR A 132 15.24 -0.09 3.22
N ARG A 133 15.35 0.68 4.30
CA ARG A 133 16.42 1.67 4.41
C ARG A 133 17.78 0.97 4.47
N ASN A 134 18.71 1.46 3.72
CA ASN A 134 20.09 0.99 3.70
C ASN A 134 20.88 1.83 4.72
N ASP A 135 20.89 1.38 5.98
CA ASP A 135 21.60 2.03 7.08
C ASP A 135 23.08 1.60 7.09
N THR A 136 23.82 2.02 6.10
CA THR A 136 25.28 1.87 6.08
C THR A 136 25.97 3.21 6.03
#